data_83ea49fe97abed1e56e6131eb3c79580
#
_entry.id   83ea49fe97abed1e56e6131eb3c79580
#
_cell.length_a   1.000
_cell.length_b   1.000
_cell.length_c   1.000
_cell.angle_alpha   90.00
_cell.angle_beta   90.00
_cell.angle_gamma   90.00
#
_symmetry.space_group_name_H-M   'P 1'
#
loop_
_entity.id
_entity.type
_entity.pdbx_description
1 polymer ?
#
loop_
_entity_poly.entity_id
_entity_poly.type
_entity_poly.pdbx_seq_one_letter_code
_entity_poly.pdbx_strand_id
1 'polypeptide(L)'
;GGLREAASVVRVDVSRRIKNPRSTVDNDTIGQIYTFSLKEGFVVDGTPGFVLQPYDEVYVRRSPGYQAQQNVVVEGEILFGGSYAMTSREERLSDLINKAGGATNYAYLRGAKLTRVANASEKKRMGDVVRLMSRQLGEAMMDSLGVRVEDTFSVGIDLEKALANPGSTADIVLREGDVIS
;
A
#
# COMPACT_ATOMS: atom_id res chain seq x y z
N GLY A 1 -1.81 20.70 -14.49
CA GLY A 1 -1.68 21.03 -13.07
C GLY A 1 -2.91 20.59 -12.31
N GLY A 2 -2.89 20.67 -11.02
CA GLY A 2 -3.98 20.28 -10.15
C GLY A 2 -3.48 19.48 -8.95
N LEU A 3 -4.40 19.06 -8.11
CA LEU A 3 -4.10 18.20 -6.98
C LEU A 3 -3.88 16.76 -7.42
N ARG A 4 -3.02 16.04 -6.70
CA ARG A 4 -2.90 14.60 -6.87
C ARG A 4 -4.15 13.93 -6.29
N GLU A 5 -4.51 12.75 -6.81
CA GLU A 5 -5.66 11.96 -6.34
C GLU A 5 -5.69 11.77 -4.82
N ALA A 6 -4.52 11.54 -4.22
CA ALA A 6 -4.38 11.35 -2.79
C ALA A 6 -4.38 12.66 -1.96
N ALA A 7 -4.55 13.81 -2.57
CA ALA A 7 -4.49 15.09 -1.87
C ALA A 7 -5.72 15.29 -0.96
N SER A 8 -5.49 15.78 0.25
CA SER A 8 -6.58 16.17 1.15
C SER A 8 -7.17 17.50 0.70
N VAL A 9 -8.48 17.55 0.53
CA VAL A 9 -9.24 18.78 0.32
C VAL A 9 -9.80 19.38 1.60
N VAL A 10 -9.73 18.60 2.70
CA VAL A 10 -10.25 19.02 4.01
C VAL A 10 -9.30 19.99 4.70
N ARG A 11 -8.00 19.87 4.43
CA ARG A 11 -6.99 20.70 5.07
C ARG A 11 -5.84 21.06 4.14
N VAL A 12 -5.71 22.34 3.90
CA VAL A 12 -4.57 22.97 3.23
C VAL A 12 -4.00 24.02 4.17
N ASP A 13 -2.72 23.95 4.45
CA ASP A 13 -2.04 24.90 5.32
C ASP A 13 -1.22 25.87 4.45
N VAL A 14 -1.35 27.17 4.72
CA VAL A 14 -0.51 28.20 4.12
C VAL A 14 0.38 28.80 5.20
N SER A 15 1.67 28.67 5.05
CA SER A 15 2.67 29.25 5.95
C SER A 15 3.16 30.58 5.37
N ARG A 16 3.00 31.64 6.14
CA ARG A 16 3.47 32.98 5.80
C ARG A 16 4.52 33.43 6.79
N ARG A 17 5.71 33.72 6.32
CA ARG A 17 6.76 34.25 7.19
C ARG A 17 6.47 35.70 7.58
N ILE A 18 6.77 36.08 8.79
CA ILE A 18 6.68 37.46 9.25
C ILE A 18 7.93 38.20 8.77
N LYS A 19 7.69 39.27 8.02
CA LYS A 19 8.76 40.17 7.57
C LYS A 19 8.76 41.40 8.49
N ASN A 20 9.83 41.56 9.22
CA ASN A 20 10.00 42.79 10.03
C ASN A 20 11.36 43.48 9.70
N PRO A 21 11.46 44.12 8.53
CA PRO A 21 12.72 44.69 8.04
C PRO A 21 13.21 45.91 8.85
N ARG A 22 12.39 46.41 9.78
CA ARG A 22 12.75 47.54 10.64
C ARG A 22 13.07 47.13 12.08
N SER A 23 12.91 45.87 12.41
CA SER A 23 13.26 45.37 13.75
C SER A 23 14.76 45.12 13.84
N THR A 24 15.35 45.61 14.91
CA THR A 24 16.74 45.32 15.29
C THR A 24 16.83 44.26 16.39
N VAL A 25 15.69 43.70 16.79
CA VAL A 25 15.56 42.68 17.83
C VAL A 25 14.97 41.42 17.22
N ASP A 26 15.50 40.27 17.61
CA ASP A 26 14.94 38.99 17.24
C ASP A 26 13.49 38.86 17.74
N ASN A 27 12.64 38.36 16.91
CA ASN A 27 11.25 38.13 17.25
C ASN A 27 11.02 36.62 17.38
N ASP A 28 10.46 36.21 18.51
CA ASP A 28 10.13 34.79 18.77
C ASP A 28 9.14 34.23 17.77
N THR A 29 8.32 35.09 17.16
CA THR A 29 7.36 34.67 16.14
C THR A 29 7.93 34.86 14.74
N ILE A 30 8.24 33.74 14.08
CA ILE A 30 8.89 33.69 12.77
C ILE A 30 7.91 33.54 11.59
N GLY A 31 6.70 33.06 11.86
CA GLY A 31 5.70 32.79 10.83
C GLY A 31 4.28 32.70 11.36
N GLN A 32 3.35 32.69 10.44
CA GLN A 32 1.92 32.57 10.68
C GLN A 32 1.36 31.47 9.80
N ILE A 33 0.46 30.63 10.32
CA ILE A 33 -0.15 29.54 9.58
C ILE A 33 -1.64 29.84 9.43
N TYR A 34 -2.11 29.75 8.20
CA TYR A 34 -3.52 29.82 7.82
C TYR A 34 -3.96 28.44 7.34
N THR A 35 -5.07 27.95 7.87
CA THR A 35 -5.60 26.63 7.51
C THR A 35 -6.93 26.81 6.83
N PHE A 36 -7.10 26.15 5.68
CA PHE A 36 -8.29 26.20 4.85
C PHE A 36 -8.76 24.79 4.49
N SER A 37 -10.06 24.66 4.20
CA SER A 37 -10.60 23.56 3.40
C SER A 37 -10.80 24.02 1.96
N LEU A 38 -10.77 23.08 1.01
CA LEU A 38 -11.09 23.34 -0.39
C LEU A 38 -12.47 22.75 -0.70
N LYS A 39 -13.37 23.57 -1.23
CA LYS A 39 -14.65 23.14 -1.80
C LYS A 39 -14.44 22.63 -3.23
N GLU A 40 -15.51 22.10 -3.82
CA GLU A 40 -15.51 21.72 -5.23
C GLU A 40 -15.02 22.88 -6.10
N GLY A 41 -14.19 22.56 -7.11
CA GLY A 41 -13.54 23.55 -7.95
C GLY A 41 -12.32 24.24 -7.30
N PHE A 42 -11.82 23.70 -6.20
CA PHE A 42 -10.66 24.23 -5.44
C PHE A 42 -10.87 25.62 -4.87
N VAL A 43 -12.11 25.96 -4.59
CA VAL A 43 -12.45 27.23 -3.93
C VAL A 43 -12.07 27.13 -2.45
N VAL A 44 -11.29 28.09 -1.97
CA VAL A 44 -10.90 28.16 -0.56
C VAL A 44 -12.13 28.47 0.29
N ASP A 45 -12.41 27.58 1.25
CA ASP A 45 -13.43 27.80 2.26
C ASP A 45 -12.76 28.25 3.55
N GLY A 46 -13.00 29.48 3.96
CA GLY A 46 -12.35 30.03 5.14
C GLY A 46 -12.37 31.55 5.18
N THR A 47 -11.26 32.19 5.44
CA THR A 47 -11.16 33.65 5.58
C THR A 47 -11.49 34.37 4.28
N PRO A 48 -12.62 35.08 4.18
CA PRO A 48 -12.97 35.85 2.98
C PRO A 48 -11.85 36.83 2.63
N GLY A 49 -11.50 36.92 1.34
CA GLY A 49 -10.47 37.82 0.89
C GLY A 49 -9.03 37.43 1.14
N PHE A 50 -8.77 36.19 1.59
CA PHE A 50 -7.41 35.72 1.72
C PHE A 50 -6.73 35.63 0.34
N VAL A 51 -5.59 36.27 0.23
CA VAL A 51 -4.78 36.30 -1.00
C VAL A 51 -3.39 35.80 -0.68
N LEU A 52 -2.89 34.89 -1.50
CA LEU A 52 -1.51 34.41 -1.41
C LEU A 52 -0.54 35.58 -1.66
N GLN A 53 0.51 35.64 -0.88
CA GLN A 53 1.57 36.63 -1.00
C GLN A 53 2.87 35.97 -1.49
N PRO A 54 3.78 36.72 -2.09
CA PRO A 54 5.11 36.21 -2.43
C PRO A 54 5.80 35.59 -1.21
N TYR A 55 6.33 34.39 -1.40
CA TYR A 55 7.00 33.54 -0.39
C TYR A 55 6.05 32.85 0.61
N ASP A 56 4.74 32.84 0.37
CA ASP A 56 3.86 31.91 1.08
C ASP A 56 4.18 30.50 0.63
N GLU A 57 4.20 29.56 1.58
CA GLU A 57 4.36 28.15 1.32
C GLU A 57 3.02 27.44 1.53
N VAL A 58 2.54 26.76 0.48
CA VAL A 58 1.26 26.05 0.49
C VAL A 58 1.50 24.55 0.64
N TYR A 59 0.98 23.98 1.72
CA TYR A 59 1.10 22.57 2.04
C TYR A 59 -0.24 21.84 1.84
N VAL A 60 -0.31 21.07 0.77
CA VAL A 60 -1.41 20.12 0.54
C VAL A 60 -0.96 18.75 0.98
N ARG A 61 -1.58 18.21 2.02
CA ARG A 61 -1.18 16.93 2.60
C ARG A 61 -1.92 15.78 1.93
N ARG A 62 -1.37 14.58 2.06
CA ARG A 62 -2.08 13.37 1.66
C ARG A 62 -3.30 13.16 2.56
N SER A 63 -4.44 12.82 1.97
CA SER A 63 -5.63 12.43 2.71
C SER A 63 -5.38 11.17 3.54
N PRO A 64 -5.64 11.18 4.86
CA PRO A 64 -5.50 9.98 5.69
C PRO A 64 -6.41 8.83 5.26
N GLY A 65 -7.55 9.16 4.66
CA GLY A 65 -8.52 8.18 4.18
C GLY A 65 -8.26 7.67 2.77
N TYR A 66 -7.28 8.25 2.05
CA TYR A 66 -6.97 7.81 0.70
C TYR A 66 -6.30 6.44 0.69
N GLN A 67 -6.86 5.57 -0.09
CA GLN A 67 -6.30 4.25 -0.37
C GLN A 67 -6.18 4.09 -1.89
N ALA A 68 -4.98 3.74 -2.35
CA ALA A 68 -4.78 3.32 -3.72
C ALA A 68 -5.52 2.01 -3.96
N GLN A 69 -5.98 1.81 -5.19
CA GLN A 69 -6.53 0.53 -5.60
C GLN A 69 -5.48 -0.56 -5.43
N GLN A 70 -5.88 -1.65 -4.82
CA GLN A 70 -5.06 -2.84 -4.60
C GLN A 70 -5.56 -3.96 -5.51
N ASN A 71 -4.65 -4.70 -6.11
CA ASN A 71 -4.98 -5.77 -7.03
C ASN A 71 -4.34 -7.08 -6.59
N VAL A 72 -5.02 -8.16 -6.92
CA VAL A 72 -4.57 -9.54 -6.79
C VAL A 72 -4.73 -10.24 -8.13
N VAL A 73 -3.98 -11.31 -8.34
CA VAL A 73 -4.01 -12.05 -9.61
C VAL A 73 -4.39 -13.49 -9.35
N VAL A 74 -5.23 -14.05 -10.22
CA VAL A 74 -5.54 -15.48 -10.23
C VAL A 74 -5.25 -16.04 -11.61
N GLU A 75 -4.55 -17.16 -11.65
CA GLU A 75 -4.06 -17.84 -12.85
C GLU A 75 -4.40 -19.33 -12.78
N GLY A 76 -4.18 -20.04 -13.87
CA GLY A 76 -4.38 -21.49 -13.98
C GLY A 76 -5.79 -21.88 -14.35
N GLU A 77 -6.27 -23.02 -13.85
CA GLU A 77 -7.55 -23.63 -14.20
C GLU A 77 -8.72 -22.95 -13.45
N ILE A 78 -8.95 -21.69 -13.79
CA ILE A 78 -10.01 -20.82 -13.28
C ILE A 78 -10.85 -20.29 -14.45
N LEU A 79 -12.14 -20.06 -14.26
CA LEU A 79 -13.04 -19.68 -15.35
C LEU A 79 -12.65 -18.34 -15.99
N PHE A 80 -12.36 -17.34 -15.16
CA PHE A 80 -11.90 -16.02 -15.60
C PHE A 80 -10.61 -15.64 -14.89
N GLY A 81 -9.48 -16.16 -15.39
CA GLY A 81 -8.16 -15.80 -14.88
C GLY A 81 -7.80 -14.35 -15.18
N GLY A 82 -6.96 -13.73 -14.32
CA GLY A 82 -6.47 -12.40 -14.53
C GLY A 82 -6.34 -11.56 -13.24
N SER A 83 -6.24 -10.26 -13.43
CA SER A 83 -6.08 -9.31 -12.31
C SER A 83 -7.45 -8.83 -11.81
N TYR A 84 -7.62 -8.84 -10.50
CA TYR A 84 -8.84 -8.42 -9.81
C TYR A 84 -8.54 -7.32 -8.79
N ALA A 85 -9.34 -6.26 -8.83
CA ALA A 85 -9.29 -5.23 -7.80
C ALA A 85 -9.88 -5.76 -6.49
N MET A 86 -9.16 -5.53 -5.41
CA MET A 86 -9.67 -5.79 -4.06
C MET A 86 -10.73 -4.76 -3.70
N THR A 87 -11.86 -5.22 -3.19
CA THR A 87 -12.97 -4.38 -2.75
C THR A 87 -13.00 -4.17 -1.24
N SER A 88 -12.27 -5.01 -0.50
CA SER A 88 -12.14 -4.95 0.95
C SER A 88 -10.73 -5.32 1.38
N ARG A 89 -10.29 -4.80 2.52
CA ARG A 89 -9.02 -5.22 3.16
C ARG A 89 -9.09 -6.63 3.75
N GLU A 90 -10.29 -7.14 3.97
CA GLU A 90 -10.54 -8.47 4.52
C GLU A 90 -10.98 -9.45 3.45
N GLU A 91 -10.78 -9.10 2.17
CA GLU A 91 -11.09 -9.99 1.07
C GLU A 91 -10.28 -11.27 1.16
N ARG A 92 -10.96 -12.40 0.98
CA ARG A 92 -10.39 -13.72 1.21
C ARG A 92 -10.17 -14.47 -0.09
N LEU A 93 -9.46 -15.58 0.02
CA LEU A 93 -9.17 -16.47 -1.10
C LEU A 93 -10.45 -16.99 -1.76
N SER A 94 -11.44 -17.39 -0.98
CA SER A 94 -12.75 -17.84 -1.50
C SER A 94 -13.49 -16.74 -2.26
N ASP A 95 -13.44 -15.49 -1.79
CA ASP A 95 -14.08 -14.34 -2.44
C ASP A 95 -13.50 -14.11 -3.83
N LEU A 96 -12.16 -14.15 -3.95
CA LEU A 96 -11.47 -13.98 -5.22
C LEU A 96 -11.81 -15.08 -6.21
N ILE A 97 -11.76 -16.34 -5.77
CA ILE A 97 -12.10 -17.48 -6.64
C ILE A 97 -13.55 -17.39 -7.11
N ASN A 98 -14.47 -16.99 -6.24
CA ASN A 98 -15.88 -16.78 -6.61
C ASN A 98 -16.03 -15.62 -7.62
N LYS A 99 -15.32 -14.50 -7.43
CA LYS A 99 -15.28 -13.40 -8.42
C LYS A 99 -14.75 -13.84 -9.77
N ALA A 100 -13.78 -14.75 -9.78
CA ALA A 100 -13.19 -15.32 -10.98
C ALA A 100 -14.06 -16.42 -11.62
N GLY A 101 -15.28 -16.62 -11.11
CA GLY A 101 -16.24 -17.61 -11.65
C GLY A 101 -16.02 -19.03 -11.19
N GLY A 102 -15.09 -19.26 -10.26
CA GLY A 102 -14.77 -20.58 -9.74
C GLY A 102 -13.70 -21.32 -10.54
N ALA A 103 -13.24 -22.41 -9.97
CA ALA A 103 -12.28 -23.31 -10.59
C ALA A 103 -12.96 -24.15 -11.68
N THR A 104 -12.21 -24.48 -12.75
CA THR A 104 -12.72 -25.36 -13.81
C THR A 104 -12.74 -26.82 -13.34
N ASN A 105 -13.41 -27.69 -14.09
CA ASN A 105 -13.45 -29.14 -13.81
C ASN A 105 -12.07 -29.82 -13.92
N TYR A 106 -11.10 -29.15 -14.49
CA TYR A 106 -9.72 -29.64 -14.66
C TYR A 106 -8.79 -29.15 -13.55
N ALA A 107 -9.27 -28.27 -12.68
CA ALA A 107 -8.46 -27.67 -11.64
C ALA A 107 -8.03 -28.69 -10.57
N TYR A 108 -6.74 -28.69 -10.26
CA TYR A 108 -6.19 -29.46 -9.14
C TYR A 108 -6.03 -28.56 -7.90
N LEU A 109 -7.11 -28.45 -7.12
CA LEU A 109 -7.18 -27.50 -5.98
C LEU A 109 -6.10 -27.70 -4.92
N ARG A 110 -5.63 -28.94 -4.74
CA ARG A 110 -4.54 -29.27 -3.78
C ARG A 110 -3.17 -28.81 -4.26
N GLY A 111 -3.02 -28.54 -5.54
CA GLY A 111 -1.80 -28.02 -6.14
C GLY A 111 -1.71 -26.50 -6.13
N ALA A 112 -2.77 -25.82 -5.71
CA ALA A 112 -2.83 -24.37 -5.70
C ALA A 112 -1.73 -23.77 -4.82
N LYS A 113 -1.14 -22.69 -5.32
CA LYS A 113 -0.09 -21.92 -4.66
C LYS A 113 -0.50 -20.46 -4.52
N LEU A 114 -0.13 -19.86 -3.41
CA LEU A 114 -0.20 -18.42 -3.23
C LEU A 114 1.21 -17.87 -3.16
N THR A 115 1.53 -16.97 -4.07
CA THR A 115 2.78 -16.20 -4.04
C THR A 115 2.47 -14.80 -3.54
N ARG A 116 3.18 -14.38 -2.49
CA ARG A 116 2.95 -13.12 -1.78
C ARG A 116 4.16 -12.21 -1.86
N VAL A 117 3.93 -10.92 -2.06
CA VAL A 117 4.98 -9.90 -2.02
C VAL A 117 5.40 -9.67 -0.57
N ALA A 118 6.70 -9.79 -0.29
CA ALA A 118 7.25 -9.59 1.04
C ALA A 118 7.22 -8.10 1.41
N ASN A 119 6.63 -7.81 2.56
CA ASN A 119 6.67 -6.46 3.12
C ASN A 119 8.04 -6.13 3.74
N ALA A 120 8.28 -4.87 4.11
CA ALA A 120 9.57 -4.41 4.64
C ALA A 120 10.03 -5.21 5.88
N SER A 121 9.11 -5.61 6.76
CA SER A 121 9.42 -6.39 7.97
C SER A 121 9.77 -7.84 7.63
N GLU A 122 9.07 -8.42 6.65
CA GLU A 122 9.32 -9.77 6.15
C GLU A 122 10.67 -9.83 5.42
N LYS A 123 10.97 -8.85 4.55
CA LYS A 123 12.28 -8.73 3.89
C LYS A 123 13.42 -8.59 4.90
N LYS A 124 13.23 -7.77 5.93
CA LYS A 124 14.23 -7.62 7.01
C LYS A 124 14.49 -8.95 7.72
N ARG A 125 13.44 -9.68 8.11
CA ARG A 125 13.58 -11.00 8.75
C ARG A 125 14.29 -12.01 7.85
N MET A 126 13.92 -12.06 6.56
CA MET A 126 14.62 -12.91 5.58
C MET A 126 16.10 -12.53 5.47
N GLY A 127 16.42 -11.24 5.39
CA GLY A 127 17.79 -10.74 5.36
C GLY A 127 18.59 -11.11 6.61
N ASP A 128 17.99 -11.03 7.80
CA ASP A 128 18.64 -11.42 9.04
C ASP A 128 18.93 -12.93 9.07
N VAL A 129 18.00 -13.78 8.59
CA VAL A 129 18.20 -15.23 8.46
C VAL A 129 19.33 -15.54 7.47
N VAL A 130 19.32 -14.94 6.28
CA VAL A 130 20.37 -15.09 5.27
C VAL A 130 21.73 -14.68 5.83
N ARG A 131 21.80 -13.57 6.57
CA ARG A 131 23.03 -13.08 7.21
C ARG A 131 23.53 -14.05 8.29
N LEU A 132 22.62 -14.67 9.05
CA LEU A 132 22.98 -15.67 10.06
C LEU A 132 23.55 -16.93 9.39
N MET A 133 22.89 -17.41 8.32
CA MET A 133 23.33 -18.55 7.55
C MET A 133 24.69 -18.31 6.89
N SER A 134 24.94 -17.11 6.33
CA SER A 134 26.24 -16.78 5.72
C SER A 134 27.38 -16.77 6.74
N ARG A 135 27.11 -16.38 7.98
CA ARG A 135 28.11 -16.46 9.06
C ARG A 135 28.45 -17.90 9.46
N GLN A 136 27.49 -18.82 9.36
CA GLN A 136 27.68 -20.22 9.74
C GLN A 136 28.26 -21.07 8.61
N LEU A 137 27.85 -20.83 7.37
CA LEU A 137 28.19 -21.66 6.21
C LEU A 137 29.29 -21.05 5.34
N GLY A 138 29.56 -19.74 5.48
CA GLY A 138 30.49 -18.99 4.62
C GLY A 138 29.83 -18.53 3.32
N GLU A 139 30.32 -17.40 2.79
CA GLU A 139 29.75 -16.74 1.60
C GLU A 139 29.79 -17.62 0.34
N ALA A 140 30.88 -18.37 0.14
CA ALA A 140 31.03 -19.23 -1.02
C ALA A 140 29.98 -20.36 -1.05
N MET A 141 29.58 -20.87 0.11
CA MET A 141 28.56 -21.91 0.18
C MET A 141 27.15 -21.32 0.00
N MET A 142 26.91 -20.13 0.49
CA MET A 142 25.65 -19.39 0.27
C MET A 142 25.42 -19.08 -1.22
N ASP A 143 26.46 -18.66 -1.94
CA ASP A 143 26.41 -18.42 -3.39
C ASP A 143 26.13 -19.72 -4.16
N SER A 144 26.74 -20.84 -3.76
CA SER A 144 26.48 -22.14 -4.40
C SER A 144 25.07 -22.66 -4.16
N LEU A 145 24.45 -22.31 -3.03
CA LEU A 145 23.08 -22.67 -2.69
C LEU A 145 22.04 -21.69 -3.30
N GLY A 146 22.47 -20.59 -3.91
CA GLY A 146 21.60 -19.59 -4.52
C GLY A 146 20.67 -18.90 -3.54
N VAL A 147 21.00 -18.88 -2.24
CA VAL A 147 20.15 -18.29 -1.20
C VAL A 147 20.21 -16.77 -1.27
N ARG A 148 19.10 -16.16 -1.67
CA ARG A 148 18.92 -14.70 -1.77
C ARG A 148 17.65 -14.27 -1.05
N VAL A 149 17.59 -13.00 -0.70
CA VAL A 149 16.34 -12.39 -0.23
C VAL A 149 15.49 -12.12 -1.46
N GLU A 150 14.41 -12.87 -1.58
CA GLU A 150 13.46 -12.68 -2.68
C GLU A 150 12.40 -11.62 -2.32
N ASP A 151 11.87 -10.95 -3.32
CA ASP A 151 10.79 -9.98 -3.16
C ASP A 151 9.43 -10.64 -2.91
N THR A 152 9.33 -11.93 -3.24
CA THR A 152 8.12 -12.74 -3.09
C THR A 152 8.41 -14.04 -2.35
N PHE A 153 7.40 -14.62 -1.73
CA PHE A 153 7.49 -15.92 -1.08
C PHE A 153 6.19 -16.71 -1.22
N SER A 154 6.30 -18.02 -1.20
CA SER A 154 5.14 -18.91 -1.23
C SER A 154 4.48 -19.01 0.13
N VAL A 155 3.17 -18.88 0.15
CA VAL A 155 2.31 -19.14 1.30
C VAL A 155 1.59 -20.47 1.06
N GLY A 156 1.70 -21.39 2.00
CA GLY A 156 0.94 -22.63 1.93
C GLY A 156 -0.55 -22.36 2.08
N ILE A 157 -1.33 -22.81 1.11
CA ILE A 157 -2.78 -22.69 1.11
C ILE A 157 -3.43 -24.08 0.96
N ASP A 158 -4.64 -24.20 1.48
CA ASP A 158 -5.51 -25.35 1.25
C ASP A 158 -6.79 -24.82 0.57
N LEU A 159 -6.73 -24.66 -0.76
CA LEU A 159 -7.79 -24.06 -1.53
C LEU A 159 -9.09 -24.89 -1.44
N GLU A 160 -8.98 -26.23 -1.38
CA GLU A 160 -10.14 -27.11 -1.23
C GLU A 160 -10.90 -26.82 0.07
N LYS A 161 -10.18 -26.70 1.20
CA LYS A 161 -10.80 -26.34 2.49
C LYS A 161 -11.29 -24.92 2.54
N ALA A 162 -10.58 -23.96 1.92
CA ALA A 162 -10.99 -22.58 1.88
C ALA A 162 -12.34 -22.43 1.17
N LEU A 163 -12.51 -23.10 0.02
CA LEU A 163 -13.76 -23.07 -0.74
C LEU A 163 -14.90 -23.85 -0.06
N ALA A 164 -14.57 -24.94 0.63
CA ALA A 164 -15.57 -25.71 1.39
C ALA A 164 -16.08 -24.98 2.63
N ASN A 165 -15.22 -24.14 3.25
CA ASN A 165 -15.53 -23.43 4.49
C ASN A 165 -15.09 -21.96 4.41
N PRO A 166 -15.81 -21.10 3.66
CA PRO A 166 -15.49 -19.68 3.58
C PRO A 166 -15.43 -19.01 4.96
N GLY A 167 -14.47 -18.14 5.18
CA GLY A 167 -14.25 -17.47 6.45
C GLY A 167 -13.49 -18.28 7.50
N SER A 168 -13.11 -19.53 7.20
CA SER A 168 -12.29 -20.36 8.08
C SER A 168 -10.81 -19.88 8.12
N THR A 169 -10.00 -20.51 8.96
CA THR A 169 -8.57 -20.26 9.02
C THR A 169 -7.82 -20.70 7.75
N ALA A 170 -8.38 -21.63 6.98
CA ALA A 170 -7.84 -22.03 5.68
C ALA A 170 -8.14 -20.99 4.58
N ASP A 171 -9.21 -20.23 4.75
CA ASP A 171 -9.62 -19.15 3.84
C ASP A 171 -8.92 -17.86 4.22
N ILE A 172 -7.65 -17.74 3.81
CA ILE A 172 -6.76 -16.65 4.20
C ILE A 172 -7.16 -15.32 3.58
N VAL A 173 -6.84 -14.25 4.29
CA VAL A 173 -7.00 -12.87 3.79
C VAL A 173 -5.92 -12.57 2.78
N LEU A 174 -6.34 -12.03 1.63
CA LEU A 174 -5.46 -11.63 0.54
C LEU A 174 -4.76 -10.30 0.83
N ARG A 175 -3.64 -10.07 0.15
CA ARG A 175 -2.89 -8.83 0.18
C ARG A 175 -2.61 -8.34 -1.23
N GLU A 176 -2.38 -7.04 -1.36
CA GLU A 176 -1.94 -6.45 -2.62
C GLU A 176 -0.77 -7.21 -3.22
N GLY A 177 -0.88 -7.54 -4.51
CA GLY A 177 0.14 -8.25 -5.26
C GLY A 177 0.17 -9.77 -5.03
N ASP A 178 -0.78 -10.34 -4.27
CA ASP A 178 -0.91 -11.79 -4.17
C ASP A 178 -1.23 -12.40 -5.55
N VAL A 179 -0.57 -13.50 -5.87
CA VAL A 179 -0.81 -14.29 -7.08
C VAL A 179 -1.18 -15.71 -6.66
N ILE A 180 -2.35 -16.16 -7.10
CA ILE A 180 -2.85 -17.52 -6.91
C ILE A 180 -2.69 -18.27 -8.23
N SER A 181 -2.06 -19.45 -8.20
CA SER A 181 -1.85 -20.29 -9.38
C SER A 181 -2.10 -21.76 -9.09
#